data_66d61c3fe5204fc87ba1e30755c35670
#
_entry.id   66d61c3fe5204fc87ba1e30755c35670
#
_cell.length_a   1.000
_cell.length_b   1.000
_cell.length_c   1.000
_cell.angle_alpha   90.00
_cell.angle_beta   90.00
_cell.angle_gamma   90.00
#
_symmetry.space_group_name_H-M   'P 1'
#
loop_
_entity.id
_entity.type
_entity.pdbx_description
1 polymer ?
#
loop_
_entity_poly.entity_id
_entity_poly.type
_entity_poly.pdbx_seq_one_letter_code
_entity_poly.pdbx_strand_id
1 'polypeptide(L)'
;MKYRLVGSEMCIRDSLSEFVGRPSPLYFAERLTKHYGTGSIWLKREDLNHTGAHKINNTIGQILLAKYMGKKRIIAETGAGQHGVATATVAARLGLECHIYMGAEDVQRQSLNVYRIKLLGAKVHSVDSGSATLKDALNEALRDWVTNVDDTYYIIGSVTGPHPYPMIVRDFNSVVGEELIDQSKELFNNMPDAIVACVGGGSNAMGAFYPFININQTRLIGVEAAGNGLQTGEHAAPLNDGSPGVLHGACLLYTSDAADEA
;
A
#
# COMPACT_ATOMS: atom_id res chain seq x y z
N MET A 1 19.70 -8.40 7.16
CA MET A 1 19.46 -9.50 8.10
C MET A 1 18.14 -10.13 7.71
N LYS A 2 18.15 -11.23 6.93
CA LYS A 2 16.92 -11.94 6.55
C LYS A 2 16.37 -12.59 7.81
N TYR A 3 15.26 -12.10 8.30
CA TYR A 3 14.56 -12.74 9.42
C TYR A 3 13.99 -14.08 8.94
N ARG A 4 14.74 -15.14 9.15
CA ARG A 4 14.29 -16.52 9.01
C ARG A 4 13.34 -16.85 10.15
N LEU A 5 12.08 -16.55 9.98
CA LEU A 5 11.00 -17.22 10.69
C LEU A 5 10.50 -18.34 9.78
N VAL A 6 11.19 -19.47 9.75
CA VAL A 6 10.94 -20.56 8.77
C VAL A 6 9.49 -21.00 8.71
N GLY A 7 8.74 -20.98 9.82
CA GLY A 7 7.29 -21.26 9.83
C GLY A 7 6.42 -20.12 9.32
N SER A 8 6.83 -18.85 9.51
CA SER A 8 6.07 -17.69 9.07
C SER A 8 6.26 -17.36 7.59
N GLU A 9 7.44 -17.62 7.02
CA GLU A 9 7.66 -17.48 5.57
C GLU A 9 6.76 -18.42 4.78
N MET A 10 6.60 -19.67 5.22
CA MET A 10 5.70 -20.62 4.59
C MET A 10 4.26 -20.17 4.69
N CYS A 11 3.78 -19.73 5.85
CA CYS A 11 2.43 -19.19 6.02
C CYS A 11 2.17 -17.93 5.18
N ILE A 12 3.18 -17.06 4.98
CA ILE A 12 3.05 -15.88 4.13
C ILE A 12 2.93 -16.30 2.66
N ARG A 13 3.78 -17.19 2.16
CA ARG A 13 3.74 -17.70 0.78
C ARG A 13 2.43 -18.41 0.47
N ASP A 14 1.97 -19.30 1.34
CA ASP A 14 0.68 -19.98 1.19
C ASP A 14 -0.46 -18.96 1.15
N SER A 15 -0.44 -17.96 2.03
CA SER A 15 -1.46 -16.91 2.04
C SER A 15 -1.42 -16.03 0.78
N LEU A 16 -0.23 -15.71 0.27
CA LEU A 16 -0.09 -14.97 -0.98
C LEU A 16 -0.61 -15.77 -2.17
N SER A 17 -0.34 -17.08 -2.23
CA SER A 17 -0.80 -17.95 -3.30
C SER A 17 -2.30 -18.26 -3.21
N GLU A 18 -2.75 -18.78 -2.07
CA GLU A 18 -4.10 -19.36 -1.95
C GLU A 18 -5.18 -18.32 -1.65
N PHE A 19 -4.83 -17.22 -0.95
CA PHE A 19 -5.80 -16.21 -0.54
C PHE A 19 -5.69 -14.92 -1.34
N VAL A 20 -4.49 -14.45 -1.63
CA VAL A 20 -4.30 -13.23 -2.42
C VAL A 20 -4.44 -13.49 -3.91
N GLY A 21 -4.09 -14.69 -4.39
CA GLY A 21 -4.16 -15.07 -5.80
C GLY A 21 -2.88 -14.77 -6.57
N ARG A 22 -1.73 -14.78 -5.88
CA ARG A 22 -0.42 -14.55 -6.50
C ARG A 22 0.16 -15.82 -7.13
N PRO A 23 1.03 -15.71 -8.16
CA PRO A 23 1.53 -14.45 -8.75
C PRO A 23 0.45 -13.72 -9.56
N SER A 24 0.40 -12.38 -9.45
CA SER A 24 -0.49 -11.60 -10.30
C SER A 24 0.00 -11.62 -11.76
N PRO A 25 -0.93 -11.67 -12.75
CA PRO A 25 -0.55 -11.79 -14.15
C PRO A 25 0.23 -10.58 -14.67
N LEU A 26 1.13 -10.82 -15.61
CA LEU A 26 1.71 -9.80 -16.47
C LEU A 26 0.96 -9.84 -17.81
N TYR A 27 0.15 -8.82 -18.09
CA TYR A 27 -0.79 -8.77 -19.22
C TYR A 27 -0.27 -7.88 -20.34
N PHE A 28 -0.21 -8.41 -21.57
CA PHE A 28 0.16 -7.61 -22.74
C PHE A 28 -0.98 -6.66 -23.14
N ALA A 29 -0.74 -5.36 -23.06
CA ALA A 29 -1.70 -4.33 -23.40
C ALA A 29 -1.60 -3.95 -24.88
N GLU A 30 -2.08 -4.83 -25.77
CA GLU A 30 -1.92 -4.72 -27.23
C GLU A 30 -2.44 -3.38 -27.79
N ARG A 31 -3.61 -2.92 -27.35
CA ARG A 31 -4.23 -1.68 -27.83
C ARG A 31 -3.43 -0.45 -27.41
N LEU A 32 -2.92 -0.41 -26.16
CA LEU A 32 -2.04 0.66 -25.70
C LEU A 32 -0.72 0.66 -26.45
N THR A 33 -0.13 -0.52 -26.63
CA THR A 33 1.09 -0.70 -27.42
C THR A 33 0.93 -0.13 -28.84
N LYS A 34 -0.16 -0.46 -29.51
CA LYS A 34 -0.47 0.08 -30.86
C LYS A 34 -0.73 1.58 -30.85
N HIS A 35 -1.43 2.09 -29.83
CA HIS A 35 -1.79 3.49 -29.73
C HIS A 35 -0.57 4.40 -29.58
N TYR A 36 0.36 4.02 -28.71
CA TYR A 36 1.57 4.83 -28.45
C TYR A 36 2.73 4.54 -29.44
N GLY A 37 2.82 3.35 -30.00
CA GLY A 37 3.82 2.99 -31.01
C GLY A 37 5.28 3.02 -30.54
N THR A 38 5.53 3.03 -29.22
CA THR A 38 6.86 3.28 -28.62
C THR A 38 7.50 2.09 -27.94
N GLY A 39 6.92 0.90 -28.09
CA GLY A 39 7.40 -0.32 -27.45
C GLY A 39 6.26 -1.13 -26.86
N SER A 40 6.56 -2.32 -26.38
CA SER A 40 5.55 -3.22 -25.81
C SER A 40 5.14 -2.76 -24.39
N ILE A 41 3.85 -2.54 -24.19
CA ILE A 41 3.29 -2.15 -22.88
C ILE A 41 2.69 -3.38 -22.23
N TRP A 42 3.14 -3.66 -21.01
CA TRP A 42 2.67 -4.76 -20.19
C TRP A 42 2.15 -4.25 -18.84
N LEU A 43 1.05 -4.80 -18.37
CA LEU A 43 0.41 -4.41 -17.12
C LEU A 43 0.61 -5.51 -16.08
N LYS A 44 1.27 -5.17 -14.97
CA LYS A 44 1.30 -6.02 -13.78
C LYS A 44 -0.03 -5.86 -13.06
N ARG A 45 -0.88 -6.88 -13.12
CA ARG A 45 -2.31 -6.81 -12.76
C ARG A 45 -2.55 -7.01 -11.26
N GLU A 46 -2.06 -6.06 -10.45
CA GLU A 46 -2.30 -6.05 -8.99
C GLU A 46 -3.80 -5.82 -8.64
N ASP A 47 -4.57 -5.29 -9.57
CA ASP A 47 -6.02 -5.15 -9.47
C ASP A 47 -6.79 -6.49 -9.47
N LEU A 48 -6.18 -7.57 -9.92
CA LEU A 48 -6.75 -8.92 -9.88
C LEU A 48 -6.49 -9.66 -8.56
N ASN A 49 -5.66 -9.11 -7.70
CA ASN A 49 -5.47 -9.65 -6.36
C ASN A 49 -6.75 -9.53 -5.53
N HIS A 50 -6.90 -10.40 -4.54
CA HIS A 50 -7.98 -10.26 -3.56
C HIS A 50 -7.99 -8.85 -2.96
N THR A 51 -9.16 -8.24 -2.84
CA THR A 51 -9.43 -6.83 -2.49
C THR A 51 -9.23 -5.79 -3.60
N GLY A 52 -8.65 -6.17 -4.74
CA GLY A 52 -8.58 -5.32 -5.94
C GLY A 52 -7.40 -4.36 -6.00
N ALA A 53 -6.36 -4.55 -5.17
CA ALA A 53 -5.15 -3.72 -5.18
C ALA A 53 -3.96 -4.43 -4.53
N HIS A 54 -2.76 -3.81 -4.65
CA HIS A 54 -1.51 -4.29 -4.03
C HIS A 54 -1.51 -4.29 -2.48
N LYS A 55 -2.42 -3.54 -1.85
CA LYS A 55 -2.44 -3.36 -0.39
C LYS A 55 -2.54 -4.68 0.38
N ILE A 56 -3.19 -5.69 -0.19
CA ILE A 56 -3.34 -7.01 0.43
C ILE A 56 -1.99 -7.69 0.69
N ASN A 57 -0.97 -7.44 -0.13
CA ASN A 57 0.37 -8.02 0.04
C ASN A 57 0.98 -7.64 1.38
N ASN A 58 0.94 -6.34 1.68
CA ASN A 58 1.43 -5.78 2.92
C ASN A 58 0.57 -6.20 4.12
N THR A 59 -0.76 -6.12 4.00
CA THR A 59 -1.66 -6.40 5.12
C THR A 59 -1.61 -7.86 5.53
N ILE A 60 -1.47 -8.81 4.59
CA ILE A 60 -1.33 -10.23 4.94
C ILE A 60 -0.03 -10.51 5.70
N GLY A 61 1.08 -9.86 5.32
CA GLY A 61 2.33 -9.99 6.05
C GLY A 61 2.23 -9.43 7.47
N GLN A 62 1.71 -8.22 7.61
CA GLN A 62 1.59 -7.55 8.91
C GLN A 62 0.58 -8.24 9.83
N ILE A 63 -0.55 -8.75 9.33
CA ILE A 63 -1.53 -9.45 10.18
C ILE A 63 -0.96 -10.77 10.72
N LEU A 64 -0.18 -11.50 9.94
CA LEU A 64 0.50 -12.71 10.39
C LEU A 64 1.56 -12.39 11.46
N LEU A 65 2.26 -11.28 11.29
CA LEU A 65 3.18 -10.77 12.31
C LEU A 65 2.44 -10.40 13.60
N ALA A 66 1.32 -9.69 13.51
CA ALA A 66 0.48 -9.34 14.65
C ALA A 66 -0.01 -10.57 15.39
N LYS A 67 -0.48 -11.59 14.66
CA LYS A 67 -0.89 -12.88 15.23
C LYS A 67 0.27 -13.59 15.94
N TYR A 68 1.45 -13.61 15.32
CA TYR A 68 2.66 -14.17 15.94
C TYR A 68 3.05 -13.48 17.24
N MET A 69 2.88 -12.15 17.30
CA MET A 69 3.09 -11.33 18.50
C MET A 69 1.98 -11.48 19.55
N GLY A 70 0.95 -12.29 19.31
CA GLY A 70 -0.17 -12.49 20.22
C GLY A 70 -1.13 -11.30 20.33
N LYS A 71 -1.11 -10.38 19.35
CA LYS A 71 -2.01 -9.22 19.34
C LYS A 71 -3.45 -9.65 19.04
N LYS A 72 -4.40 -8.99 19.68
CA LYS A 72 -5.84 -9.32 19.60
C LYS A 72 -6.62 -8.31 18.79
N ARG A 73 -6.11 -7.10 18.70
CA ARG A 73 -6.76 -5.95 18.06
C ARG A 73 -5.85 -5.38 16.97
N ILE A 74 -6.48 -5.04 15.85
CA ILE A 74 -5.81 -4.44 14.68
C ILE A 74 -6.37 -3.05 14.46
N ILE A 75 -5.49 -2.10 14.20
CA ILE A 75 -5.89 -0.77 13.75
C ILE A 75 -5.17 -0.43 12.46
N ALA A 76 -5.79 0.41 11.65
CA ALA A 76 -5.19 1.00 10.46
C ALA A 76 -5.82 2.36 10.15
N GLU A 77 -5.07 3.21 9.50
CA GLU A 77 -5.56 4.40 8.82
C GLU A 77 -5.95 4.08 7.37
N THR A 78 -6.80 4.89 6.80
CA THR A 78 -7.07 4.85 5.35
C THR A 78 -7.64 6.18 4.86
N GLY A 79 -7.27 6.59 3.65
CA GLY A 79 -7.87 7.71 2.93
C GLY A 79 -8.80 7.20 1.82
N ALA A 80 -8.26 6.76 0.68
CA ALA A 80 -9.03 6.18 -0.42
C ALA A 80 -9.80 4.88 -0.06
N GLY A 81 -9.58 4.31 1.11
CA GLY A 81 -10.31 3.16 1.63
C GLY A 81 -9.69 1.80 1.25
N GLN A 82 -8.80 1.71 0.29
CA GLN A 82 -8.24 0.43 -0.16
C GLN A 82 -7.41 -0.28 0.93
N HIS A 83 -6.61 0.47 1.68
CA HIS A 83 -5.85 -0.09 2.79
C HIS A 83 -6.78 -0.56 3.91
N GLY A 84 -7.81 0.22 4.22
CA GLY A 84 -8.84 -0.16 5.20
C GLY A 84 -9.57 -1.44 4.80
N VAL A 85 -9.98 -1.58 3.54
CA VAL A 85 -10.62 -2.81 3.03
C VAL A 85 -9.67 -4.00 3.13
N ALA A 86 -8.41 -3.85 2.73
CA ALA A 86 -7.42 -4.92 2.81
C ALA A 86 -7.17 -5.35 4.27
N THR A 87 -7.03 -4.39 5.18
CA THR A 87 -6.83 -4.66 6.62
C THR A 87 -8.06 -5.35 7.23
N ALA A 88 -9.26 -4.84 6.98
CA ALA A 88 -10.50 -5.46 7.44
C ALA A 88 -10.66 -6.90 6.93
N THR A 89 -10.28 -7.14 5.67
CA THR A 89 -10.33 -8.48 5.05
C THR A 89 -9.43 -9.48 5.77
N VAL A 90 -8.17 -9.13 6.02
CA VAL A 90 -7.24 -10.04 6.68
C VAL A 90 -7.58 -10.21 8.18
N ALA A 91 -8.11 -9.17 8.83
CA ALA A 91 -8.58 -9.24 10.20
C ALA A 91 -9.79 -10.19 10.32
N ALA A 92 -10.77 -10.08 9.43
CA ALA A 92 -11.91 -10.98 9.36
C ALA A 92 -11.48 -12.44 9.14
N ARG A 93 -10.54 -12.68 8.23
CA ARG A 93 -9.97 -14.01 7.98
C ARG A 93 -9.39 -14.67 9.24
N LEU A 94 -8.74 -13.89 10.11
CA LEU A 94 -8.07 -14.40 11.30
C LEU A 94 -8.88 -14.25 12.59
N GLY A 95 -10.09 -13.69 12.51
CA GLY A 95 -10.97 -13.47 13.66
C GLY A 95 -10.45 -12.43 14.67
N LEU A 96 -9.72 -11.41 14.18
CA LEU A 96 -9.17 -10.34 15.01
C LEU A 96 -10.09 -9.12 14.99
N GLU A 97 -10.21 -8.43 16.12
CA GLU A 97 -10.93 -7.15 16.19
C GLU A 97 -10.21 -6.10 15.33
N CYS A 98 -10.98 -5.35 14.52
CA CYS A 98 -10.41 -4.40 13.57
C CYS A 98 -11.06 -3.03 13.66
N HIS A 99 -10.23 -1.99 13.77
CA HIS A 99 -10.64 -0.59 13.81
C HIS A 99 -9.93 0.19 12.71
N ILE A 100 -10.71 0.87 11.87
CA ILE A 100 -10.20 1.67 10.75
C ILE A 100 -10.47 3.14 11.02
N TYR A 101 -9.43 3.94 11.03
CA TYR A 101 -9.48 5.40 11.14
C TYR A 101 -9.51 6.01 9.74
N MET A 102 -10.46 6.90 9.50
CA MET A 102 -10.67 7.54 8.20
C MET A 102 -11.16 8.96 8.39
N GLY A 103 -10.62 9.91 7.65
CA GLY A 103 -11.07 11.28 7.69
C GLY A 103 -12.55 11.41 7.29
N ALA A 104 -13.28 12.34 7.89
CA ALA A 104 -14.72 12.48 7.67
C ALA A 104 -15.06 12.80 6.19
N GLU A 105 -14.22 13.60 5.52
CA GLU A 105 -14.36 13.85 4.10
C GLU A 105 -14.16 12.59 3.26
N ASP A 106 -13.15 11.80 3.57
CA ASP A 106 -12.85 10.53 2.90
C ASP A 106 -13.96 9.50 3.11
N VAL A 107 -14.55 9.45 4.33
CA VAL A 107 -15.72 8.60 4.63
C VAL A 107 -16.87 8.87 3.68
N GLN A 108 -17.13 10.14 3.34
CA GLN A 108 -18.18 10.54 2.40
C GLN A 108 -17.78 10.20 0.96
N ARG A 109 -16.60 10.59 0.53
CA ARG A 109 -16.07 10.36 -0.83
C ARG A 109 -15.99 8.86 -1.16
N GLN A 110 -15.60 8.03 -0.21
CA GLN A 110 -15.31 6.60 -0.36
C GLN A 110 -16.36 5.69 0.31
N SER A 111 -17.63 6.10 0.28
CA SER A 111 -18.73 5.41 0.96
C SER A 111 -18.84 3.91 0.62
N LEU A 112 -18.51 3.51 -0.62
CA LEU A 112 -18.48 2.11 -1.04
C LEU A 112 -17.41 1.30 -0.28
N ASN A 113 -16.22 1.86 -0.11
CA ASN A 113 -15.16 1.19 0.65
C ASN A 113 -15.51 1.14 2.15
N VAL A 114 -16.11 2.20 2.68
CA VAL A 114 -16.64 2.22 4.06
C VAL A 114 -17.68 1.12 4.27
N TYR A 115 -18.58 0.93 3.32
CA TYR A 115 -19.56 -0.16 3.35
C TYR A 115 -18.87 -1.53 3.36
N ARG A 116 -17.87 -1.76 2.50
CA ARG A 116 -17.10 -3.02 2.45
C ARG A 116 -16.37 -3.30 3.77
N ILE A 117 -15.73 -2.28 4.35
CA ILE A 117 -15.04 -2.38 5.65
C ILE A 117 -16.01 -2.82 6.75
N LYS A 118 -17.18 -2.17 6.82
CA LYS A 118 -18.23 -2.52 7.82
C LYS A 118 -18.81 -3.92 7.58
N LEU A 119 -19.01 -4.31 6.33
CA LEU A 119 -19.50 -5.66 5.97
C LEU A 119 -18.53 -6.76 6.44
N LEU A 120 -17.22 -6.47 6.44
CA LEU A 120 -16.18 -7.36 6.96
C LEU A 120 -16.08 -7.38 8.49
N GLY A 121 -16.96 -6.66 9.19
CA GLY A 121 -17.04 -6.62 10.66
C GLY A 121 -16.09 -5.62 11.33
N ALA A 122 -15.34 -4.82 10.57
CA ALA A 122 -14.49 -3.79 11.13
C ALA A 122 -15.29 -2.53 11.54
N LYS A 123 -14.83 -1.84 12.58
CA LYS A 123 -15.36 -0.55 13.01
C LYS A 123 -14.65 0.58 12.27
N VAL A 124 -15.41 1.52 11.71
CA VAL A 124 -14.88 2.72 11.07
C VAL A 124 -15.02 3.90 12.02
N HIS A 125 -13.92 4.55 12.34
CA HIS A 125 -13.84 5.76 13.14
C HIS A 125 -13.65 6.96 12.21
N SER A 126 -14.68 7.79 12.09
CA SER A 126 -14.62 9.06 11.37
C SER A 126 -13.81 10.07 12.19
N VAL A 127 -12.84 10.70 11.56
CA VAL A 127 -11.97 11.71 12.19
C VAL A 127 -12.33 13.09 11.61
N ASP A 128 -12.89 13.95 12.46
CA ASP A 128 -13.38 15.28 12.08
C ASP A 128 -12.36 16.39 12.36
N SER A 129 -11.23 16.08 13.00
CA SER A 129 -10.19 17.04 13.34
C SER A 129 -9.32 17.44 12.15
N GLY A 130 -8.73 18.63 12.21
CA GLY A 130 -7.81 19.12 11.20
C GLY A 130 -8.45 19.31 9.82
N SER A 131 -7.87 18.75 8.78
CA SER A 131 -8.41 18.71 7.42
C SER A 131 -9.46 17.61 7.20
N ALA A 132 -9.69 16.77 8.21
CA ALA A 132 -10.58 15.60 8.15
C ALA A 132 -10.20 14.61 7.03
N THR A 133 -8.91 14.47 6.73
CA THR A 133 -8.34 13.61 5.68
C THR A 133 -7.36 12.58 6.28
N LEU A 134 -6.66 11.83 5.41
CA LEU A 134 -5.72 10.78 5.80
C LEU A 134 -4.73 11.17 6.89
N LYS A 135 -4.16 12.39 6.82
CA LYS A 135 -3.17 12.86 7.82
C LYS A 135 -3.75 12.83 9.24
N ASP A 136 -4.98 13.28 9.40
CA ASP A 136 -5.64 13.32 10.70
C ASP A 136 -6.06 11.94 11.16
N ALA A 137 -6.52 11.09 10.24
CA ALA A 137 -6.78 9.67 10.48
C ALA A 137 -5.54 8.93 10.96
N LEU A 138 -4.37 9.19 10.36
CA LEU A 138 -3.09 8.60 10.74
C LEU A 138 -2.67 9.05 12.14
N ASN A 139 -2.81 10.34 12.45
CA ASN A 139 -2.51 10.87 13.77
C ASN A 139 -3.38 10.23 14.86
N GLU A 140 -4.67 10.04 14.58
CA GLU A 140 -5.60 9.42 15.54
C GLU A 140 -5.31 7.94 15.73
N ALA A 141 -5.03 7.22 14.64
CA ALA A 141 -4.60 5.83 14.70
C ALA A 141 -3.32 5.66 15.53
N LEU A 142 -2.34 6.56 15.38
CA LEU A 142 -1.11 6.53 16.17
C LEU A 142 -1.38 6.78 17.65
N ARG A 143 -2.28 7.71 18.00
CA ARG A 143 -2.66 7.97 19.41
C ARG A 143 -3.30 6.74 20.04
N ASP A 144 -4.24 6.12 19.34
CA ASP A 144 -4.87 4.88 19.81
C ASP A 144 -3.81 3.78 19.98
N TRP A 145 -2.93 3.59 19.00
CA TRP A 145 -1.91 2.56 19.06
C TRP A 145 -0.98 2.70 20.25
N VAL A 146 -0.46 3.91 20.50
CA VAL A 146 0.44 4.18 21.63
C VAL A 146 -0.24 3.91 22.96
N THR A 147 -1.55 4.23 23.05
CA THR A 147 -2.35 4.00 24.27
C THR A 147 -2.60 2.51 24.52
N ASN A 148 -2.73 1.70 23.47
CA ASN A 148 -3.15 0.30 23.53
C ASN A 148 -2.09 -0.66 22.96
N VAL A 149 -0.81 -0.31 23.04
CA VAL A 149 0.28 -1.03 22.37
C VAL A 149 0.42 -2.50 22.80
N ASP A 150 -0.01 -2.84 24.01
CA ASP A 150 0.15 -4.19 24.55
C ASP A 150 -0.67 -5.24 23.82
N ASP A 151 -1.89 -4.92 23.41
CA ASP A 151 -2.81 -5.84 22.75
C ASP A 151 -3.09 -5.49 21.27
N THR A 152 -2.70 -4.31 20.84
CA THR A 152 -3.02 -3.72 19.54
C THR A 152 -1.82 -3.70 18.62
N TYR A 153 -2.03 -4.06 17.36
CA TYR A 153 -1.05 -3.91 16.28
C TYR A 153 -1.56 -2.89 15.26
N TYR A 154 -0.71 -1.95 14.91
CA TYR A 154 -0.99 -0.97 13.88
C TYR A 154 -0.47 -1.47 12.52
N ILE A 155 -1.39 -1.75 11.59
CA ILE A 155 -1.06 -2.12 10.20
C ILE A 155 -0.95 -0.84 9.38
N ILE A 156 0.27 -0.40 9.11
CA ILE A 156 0.56 0.76 8.28
C ILE A 156 0.47 0.41 6.79
N GLY A 157 -0.19 1.28 6.00
CA GLY A 157 -0.41 1.08 4.57
C GLY A 157 0.60 1.74 3.64
N SER A 158 1.41 2.66 4.16
CA SER A 158 2.37 3.46 3.40
C SER A 158 3.81 3.26 3.88
N VAL A 159 4.81 3.62 3.06
CA VAL A 159 6.23 3.58 3.45
C VAL A 159 6.61 4.79 4.29
N THR A 160 5.87 5.03 5.34
CA THR A 160 5.97 6.17 6.25
C THR A 160 6.02 5.71 7.70
N GLY A 161 6.20 6.65 8.62
CA GLY A 161 6.25 6.38 10.05
C GLY A 161 7.67 6.04 10.56
N PRO A 162 7.79 5.74 11.87
CA PRO A 162 9.06 5.41 12.48
C PRO A 162 9.59 4.05 12.01
N HIS A 163 10.91 3.87 12.08
CA HIS A 163 11.50 2.55 11.87
C HIS A 163 10.88 1.53 12.88
N PRO A 164 10.50 0.31 12.46
CA PRO A 164 10.81 -0.35 11.19
C PRO A 164 9.67 -0.33 10.13
N TYR A 165 8.62 0.49 10.30
CA TYR A 165 7.45 0.45 9.42
C TYR A 165 7.76 0.62 7.93
N PRO A 166 8.58 1.59 7.47
CA PRO A 166 8.90 1.72 6.04
C PRO A 166 9.54 0.45 5.47
N MET A 167 10.39 -0.21 6.26
CA MET A 167 11.04 -1.45 5.86
C MET A 167 10.04 -2.62 5.80
N ILE A 168 9.13 -2.73 6.77
CA ILE A 168 8.09 -3.76 6.80
C ILE A 168 7.20 -3.64 5.57
N VAL A 169 6.69 -2.44 5.28
CA VAL A 169 5.81 -2.18 4.13
C VAL A 169 6.52 -2.46 2.81
N ARG A 170 7.78 -2.03 2.67
CA ARG A 170 8.63 -2.34 1.52
C ARG A 170 8.76 -3.83 1.32
N ASP A 171 9.20 -4.56 2.35
CA ASP A 171 9.55 -5.97 2.23
C ASP A 171 8.32 -6.83 1.90
N PHE A 172 7.16 -6.57 2.50
CA PHE A 172 5.94 -7.30 2.17
C PHE A 172 5.36 -6.95 0.78
N ASN A 173 5.63 -5.76 0.25
CA ASN A 173 5.24 -5.42 -1.12
C ASN A 173 6.29 -5.83 -2.17
N SER A 174 7.52 -6.16 -1.79
CA SER A 174 8.60 -6.52 -2.72
C SER A 174 8.27 -7.73 -3.58
N VAL A 175 7.32 -8.56 -3.16
CA VAL A 175 6.80 -9.69 -3.96
C VAL A 175 6.37 -9.28 -5.37
N VAL A 176 5.89 -8.04 -5.55
CA VAL A 176 5.51 -7.49 -6.87
C VAL A 176 6.71 -7.43 -7.80
N GLY A 177 7.81 -6.82 -7.34
CA GLY A 177 9.04 -6.70 -8.13
C GLY A 177 9.79 -8.02 -8.28
N GLU A 178 9.75 -8.90 -7.27
CA GLU A 178 10.32 -10.25 -7.35
C GLU A 178 9.64 -11.06 -8.46
N GLU A 179 8.31 -11.07 -8.49
CA GLU A 179 7.55 -11.72 -9.56
C GLU A 179 7.81 -11.09 -10.94
N LEU A 180 7.94 -9.75 -11.01
CA LEU A 180 8.27 -9.07 -12.27
C LEU A 180 9.61 -9.53 -12.82
N ILE A 181 10.62 -9.75 -11.99
CA ILE A 181 11.93 -10.30 -12.42
C ILE A 181 11.74 -11.68 -13.03
N ASP A 182 11.03 -12.58 -12.35
CA ASP A 182 10.85 -13.94 -12.81
C ASP A 182 9.99 -14.01 -14.07
N GLN A 183 8.86 -13.29 -14.10
CA GLN A 183 7.97 -13.21 -15.25
C GLN A 183 8.66 -12.57 -16.47
N SER A 184 9.51 -11.57 -16.27
CA SER A 184 10.25 -10.95 -17.36
C SER A 184 11.28 -11.90 -17.97
N LYS A 185 11.99 -12.66 -17.13
CA LYS A 185 12.91 -13.72 -17.60
C LYS A 185 12.17 -14.79 -18.38
N GLU A 186 11.02 -15.24 -17.89
CA GLU A 186 10.22 -16.27 -18.53
C GLU A 186 9.67 -15.82 -19.89
N LEU A 187 9.09 -14.60 -19.94
CA LEU A 187 8.40 -14.11 -21.14
C LEU A 187 9.34 -13.51 -22.20
N PHE A 188 10.40 -12.83 -21.76
CA PHE A 188 11.25 -12.02 -22.64
C PHE A 188 12.70 -12.50 -22.68
N ASN A 189 13.09 -13.42 -21.79
CA ASN A 189 14.48 -13.78 -21.53
C ASN A 189 15.38 -12.54 -21.26
N ASN A 190 14.78 -11.47 -20.75
CA ASN A 190 15.44 -10.19 -20.45
C ASN A 190 14.66 -9.44 -19.37
N MET A 191 15.24 -8.35 -18.85
CA MET A 191 14.54 -7.41 -17.97
C MET A 191 13.79 -6.36 -18.80
N PRO A 192 12.73 -5.74 -18.26
CA PRO A 192 12.04 -4.64 -18.93
C PRO A 192 12.94 -3.41 -19.03
N ASP A 193 12.77 -2.61 -20.09
CA ASP A 193 13.49 -1.34 -20.27
C ASP A 193 13.09 -0.31 -19.22
N ALA A 194 11.83 -0.36 -18.78
CA ALA A 194 11.32 0.53 -17.73
C ALA A 194 10.18 -0.12 -16.93
N ILE A 195 10.11 0.23 -15.66
CA ILE A 195 8.94 -0.02 -14.79
C ILE A 195 8.35 1.33 -14.43
N VAL A 196 7.06 1.50 -14.72
CA VAL A 196 6.30 2.71 -14.39
C VAL A 196 5.31 2.37 -13.28
N ALA A 197 5.35 3.11 -12.19
CA ALA A 197 4.44 2.90 -11.06
C ALA A 197 3.91 4.22 -10.53
N CYS A 198 2.61 4.26 -10.20
CA CYS A 198 2.02 5.41 -9.51
C CYS A 198 2.55 5.50 -8.08
N VAL A 199 2.76 6.73 -7.63
CA VAL A 199 3.26 7.08 -6.31
C VAL A 199 2.20 7.91 -5.59
N GLY A 200 1.62 7.32 -4.54
CA GLY A 200 0.89 8.03 -3.50
C GLY A 200 1.71 7.96 -2.22
N GLY A 201 1.29 7.16 -1.23
CA GLY A 201 2.11 6.88 -0.04
C GLY A 201 3.35 6.00 -0.28
N GLY A 202 3.70 5.70 -1.53
CA GLY A 202 4.93 5.03 -1.96
C GLY A 202 4.92 3.50 -1.88
N SER A 203 3.93 2.85 -1.27
CA SER A 203 3.96 1.39 -1.07
C SER A 203 3.93 0.60 -2.37
N ASN A 204 3.20 1.06 -3.38
CA ASN A 204 3.13 0.45 -4.70
C ASN A 204 4.48 0.53 -5.43
N ALA A 205 4.99 1.75 -5.59
CA ALA A 205 6.26 1.99 -6.29
C ALA A 205 7.42 1.30 -5.57
N MET A 206 7.49 1.39 -4.25
CA MET A 206 8.54 0.74 -3.46
C MET A 206 8.52 -0.79 -3.63
N GLY A 207 7.33 -1.40 -3.62
CA GLY A 207 7.19 -2.85 -3.85
C GLY A 207 7.67 -3.28 -5.24
N ALA A 208 7.30 -2.51 -6.28
CA ALA A 208 7.72 -2.79 -7.65
C ALA A 208 9.21 -2.51 -7.89
N PHE A 209 9.75 -1.43 -7.31
CA PHE A 209 11.09 -0.93 -7.63
C PHE A 209 12.21 -1.56 -6.80
N TYR A 210 11.95 -1.87 -5.53
CA TYR A 210 13.00 -2.29 -4.60
C TYR A 210 13.83 -3.47 -5.11
N PRO A 211 13.26 -4.56 -5.66
CA PRO A 211 14.04 -5.65 -6.23
C PRO A 211 14.86 -5.27 -7.47
N PHE A 212 14.52 -4.15 -8.12
CA PHE A 212 15.20 -3.66 -9.32
C PHE A 212 16.28 -2.59 -9.06
N ILE A 213 16.46 -2.13 -7.82
CA ILE A 213 17.40 -1.02 -7.52
C ILE A 213 18.83 -1.29 -8.03
N ASN A 214 19.27 -2.56 -8.02
CA ASN A 214 20.60 -2.95 -8.48
C ASN A 214 20.61 -3.48 -9.93
N ILE A 215 19.49 -3.35 -10.66
CA ILE A 215 19.36 -3.79 -12.07
C ILE A 215 19.46 -2.56 -12.97
N ASN A 216 20.69 -2.19 -13.34
CA ASN A 216 20.98 -0.94 -14.05
C ASN A 216 20.34 -0.81 -15.44
N GLN A 217 19.93 -1.90 -16.07
CA GLN A 217 19.30 -1.89 -17.38
C GLN A 217 17.81 -1.49 -17.37
N THR A 218 17.18 -1.46 -16.20
CA THR A 218 15.75 -1.11 -16.04
C THR A 218 15.62 0.29 -15.46
N ARG A 219 14.94 1.18 -16.15
CA ARG A 219 14.57 2.50 -15.60
C ARG A 219 13.39 2.37 -14.66
N LEU A 220 13.46 3.04 -13.52
CA LEU A 220 12.39 3.09 -12.53
C LEU A 220 11.74 4.48 -12.60
N ILE A 221 10.46 4.54 -12.94
CA ILE A 221 9.72 5.78 -13.19
C ILE A 221 8.53 5.84 -12.26
N GLY A 222 8.61 6.69 -11.23
CA GLY A 222 7.49 7.02 -10.34
C GLY A 222 6.65 8.12 -10.97
N VAL A 223 5.32 7.97 -10.91
CA VAL A 223 4.35 8.96 -11.42
C VAL A 223 3.45 9.40 -10.29
N GLU A 224 3.50 10.69 -9.98
CA GLU A 224 2.65 11.33 -8.99
C GLU A 224 1.46 12.02 -9.65
N ALA A 225 0.39 12.21 -8.90
CA ALA A 225 -0.81 12.89 -9.41
C ALA A 225 -0.60 14.40 -9.46
N ALA A 226 -0.65 14.99 -10.64
CA ALA A 226 -0.45 16.42 -10.87
C ALA A 226 -1.71 17.28 -10.57
N GLY A 227 -2.86 16.65 -10.31
CA GLY A 227 -4.10 17.38 -10.01
C GLY A 227 -4.41 18.45 -11.05
N ASN A 228 -4.71 19.66 -10.59
CA ASN A 228 -4.93 20.83 -11.44
C ASN A 228 -3.63 21.51 -11.91
N GLY A 229 -2.47 20.90 -11.64
CA GLY A 229 -1.14 21.37 -12.01
C GLY A 229 -0.28 21.73 -10.79
N LEU A 230 1.03 21.46 -10.86
CA LEU A 230 1.97 21.68 -9.76
C LEU A 230 1.96 23.12 -9.24
N GLN A 231 1.80 24.11 -10.15
CA GLN A 231 1.82 25.55 -9.83
C GLN A 231 0.57 26.01 -9.04
N THR A 232 -0.47 25.21 -8.98
CA THR A 232 -1.73 25.59 -8.31
C THR A 232 -1.73 25.29 -6.82
N GLY A 233 -0.82 24.39 -6.36
CA GLY A 233 -0.87 23.79 -5.02
C GLY A 233 -2.01 22.76 -4.86
N GLU A 234 -2.81 22.51 -5.89
CA GLU A 234 -3.89 21.53 -5.93
C GLU A 234 -3.41 20.25 -6.66
N HIS A 235 -2.45 19.55 -6.03
CA HIS A 235 -1.83 18.34 -6.57
C HIS A 235 -1.40 17.40 -5.45
N ALA A 236 -1.18 16.12 -5.76
CA ALA A 236 -0.64 15.10 -4.86
C ALA A 236 0.74 14.61 -5.34
N ALA A 237 1.64 15.56 -5.66
CA ALA A 237 2.98 15.31 -6.17
C ALA A 237 4.08 15.87 -5.24
N PRO A 238 4.16 15.40 -3.97
CA PRO A 238 5.07 15.97 -2.97
C PRO A 238 6.56 15.73 -3.28
N LEU A 239 6.92 14.74 -4.07
CA LEU A 239 8.33 14.52 -4.47
C LEU A 239 8.78 15.53 -5.51
N ASN A 240 7.85 16.02 -6.35
CA ASN A 240 8.13 17.03 -7.37
C ASN A 240 8.04 18.46 -6.83
N ASP A 241 7.01 18.76 -6.03
CA ASP A 241 6.74 20.12 -5.52
C ASP A 241 6.06 20.06 -4.15
N GLY A 242 6.71 19.40 -3.20
CA GLY A 242 6.25 19.33 -1.81
C GLY A 242 7.17 20.08 -0.84
N SER A 243 6.61 20.49 0.29
CA SER A 243 7.35 21.10 1.38
C SER A 243 7.62 20.10 2.50
N PRO A 244 8.79 20.18 3.19
CA PRO A 244 9.02 19.37 4.37
C PRO A 244 7.98 19.63 5.45
N GLY A 245 7.44 18.57 6.00
CA GLY A 245 6.45 18.61 7.07
C GLY A 245 6.69 17.54 8.12
N VAL A 246 5.98 17.63 9.22
CA VAL A 246 6.09 16.69 10.35
C VAL A 246 4.79 15.91 10.50
N LEU A 247 4.93 14.59 10.48
CA LEU A 247 3.93 13.66 10.95
C LEU A 247 4.46 13.01 12.22
N HIS A 248 3.61 12.54 13.14
CA HIS A 248 4.06 11.90 14.37
C HIS A 248 5.15 10.82 14.11
N GLY A 249 6.34 11.04 14.66
CA GLY A 249 7.48 10.14 14.52
C GLY A 249 8.14 10.09 13.14
N ALA A 250 7.77 10.97 12.21
CA ALA A 250 8.34 10.99 10.87
C ALA A 250 8.43 12.42 10.30
N CYS A 251 9.44 12.63 9.44
CA CYS A 251 9.52 13.80 8.58
C CYS A 251 8.99 13.42 7.19
N LEU A 252 8.06 14.17 6.66
CA LEU A 252 7.43 13.89 5.36
C LEU A 252 7.54 15.11 4.43
N LEU A 253 7.52 14.83 3.14
CA LEU A 253 7.14 15.80 2.11
C LEU A 253 5.64 15.69 1.88
N TYR A 254 4.92 16.79 1.90
CA TYR A 254 3.51 16.81 1.57
C TYR A 254 3.10 18.12 0.89
N THR A 255 1.98 18.08 0.20
CA THR A 255 1.29 19.23 -0.37
C THR A 255 0.07 19.56 0.49
N SER A 256 -0.54 20.71 0.25
CA SER A 256 -1.70 21.16 1.03
C SER A 256 -2.90 20.22 0.97
N ASP A 257 -2.98 19.39 -0.09
CA ASP A 257 -4.11 18.49 -0.32
C ASP A 257 -3.62 17.06 -0.58
N ALA A 258 -3.01 16.51 0.41
CA ALA A 258 -2.18 15.31 0.37
C ALA A 258 -2.80 14.08 -0.30
N ALA A 259 -2.03 13.50 -1.14
CA ALA A 259 -1.57 12.10 -1.14
C ALA A 259 -2.60 10.96 -1.35
N ASP A 260 -3.90 11.15 -1.34
CA ASP A 260 -4.87 10.07 -1.40
C ASP A 260 -5.82 10.11 -2.59
N GLU A 261 -5.63 11.04 -3.48
CA GLU A 261 -6.46 11.15 -4.69
C GLU A 261 -5.77 10.54 -5.91
N ALA A 262 -5.31 9.29 -5.79
CA ALA A 262 -4.93 8.50 -6.94
C ALA A 262 -5.85 7.30 -7.11
#